data_9bade9aae4b908f29c39f68221950e56
#
_entry.id   9bade9aae4b908f29c39f68221950e56
#
_cell.length_a   1.000
_cell.length_b   1.000
_cell.length_c   1.000
_cell.angle_alpha   90.00
_cell.angle_beta   90.00
_cell.angle_gamma   90.00
#
_symmetry.space_group_name_H-M   'P 1'
#
loop_
_entity.id
_entity.type
_entity.pdbx_description
1 polymer ?
#
loop_
_entity_poly.entity_id
_entity_poly.type
_entity_poly.pdbx_seq_one_letter_code
_entity_poly.pdbx_strand_id
1 'polypeptide(L)'
;MKKFLKILVFLIILGAVGVYLERSGYVYHNDIIAKVLHYNVEGLDVSHHQVRINWKRVDRKYKFIIMKATEGKDFLDSDFLYNWNNARLNGFTVGAYHFFSMLSSGEAQAD
;
A
#
# COMPACT_ATOMS: atom_id res chain seq x y z
N MET A 1 0.65 41.31 16.96
CA MET A 1 1.69 40.83 16.03
C MET A 1 2.55 39.68 16.57
N LYS A 2 3.23 39.86 17.71
CA LYS A 2 4.10 38.81 18.29
C LYS A 2 3.35 37.52 18.68
N LYS A 3 2.10 37.58 19.18
CA LYS A 3 1.28 36.42 19.53
C LYS A 3 0.84 35.65 18.27
N PHE A 4 0.42 36.37 17.23
CA PHE A 4 0.02 35.77 15.93
C PHE A 4 1.20 35.03 15.29
N LEU A 5 2.39 35.60 15.29
CA LEU A 5 3.59 34.96 14.76
C LEU A 5 3.94 33.66 15.52
N LYS A 6 3.80 33.65 16.84
CA LYS A 6 4.03 32.44 17.64
C LYS A 6 3.04 31.32 17.30
N ILE A 7 1.77 31.65 17.12
CA ILE A 7 0.73 30.70 16.72
C ILE A 7 1.03 30.15 15.33
N LEU A 8 1.39 31.01 14.39
CA LEU A 8 1.73 30.59 13.02
C LEU A 8 2.93 29.62 13.01
N VAL A 9 4.00 29.96 13.72
CA VAL A 9 5.17 29.10 13.84
C VAL A 9 4.81 27.75 14.49
N PHE A 10 4.00 27.76 15.52
CA PHE A 10 3.51 26.53 16.18
C PHE A 10 2.73 25.64 15.19
N LEU A 11 1.83 26.21 14.39
CA LEU A 11 1.06 25.46 13.39
C LEU A 11 1.95 24.87 12.28
N ILE A 12 2.98 25.62 11.85
CA ILE A 12 3.94 25.13 10.86
C ILE A 12 4.74 23.94 11.43
N ILE A 13 5.20 24.03 12.67
CA ILE A 13 5.91 22.93 13.34
C ILE A 13 5.01 21.71 13.48
N LEU A 14 3.77 21.90 13.91
CA LEU A 14 2.79 20.82 14.04
C LEU A 14 2.54 20.12 12.72
N GLY A 15 2.39 20.89 11.63
CA GLY A 15 2.24 20.34 10.28
C GLY A 15 3.47 19.57 9.82
N ALA A 16 4.66 20.11 10.06
CA ALA A 16 5.92 19.43 9.72
C ALA A 16 6.11 18.11 10.49
N VAL A 17 5.75 18.09 11.77
CA VAL A 17 5.77 16.86 12.59
C VAL A 17 4.75 15.84 12.06
N GLY A 18 3.55 16.25 11.68
CA GLY A 18 2.56 15.37 11.07
C GLY A 18 3.07 14.71 9.79
N VAL A 19 3.64 15.48 8.86
CA VAL A 19 4.24 14.97 7.63
C VAL A 19 5.42 14.05 7.90
N TYR A 20 6.24 14.37 8.90
CA TYR A 20 7.36 13.51 9.31
C TYR A 20 6.87 12.15 9.83
N LEU A 21 5.86 12.13 10.71
CA LEU A 21 5.31 10.90 11.27
C LEU A 21 4.69 10.01 10.19
N GLU A 22 4.00 10.60 9.21
CA GLU A 22 3.45 9.87 8.08
C GLU A 22 4.56 9.26 7.20
N ARG A 23 5.57 10.05 6.82
CA ARG A 23 6.68 9.58 5.99
C ARG A 23 7.57 8.55 6.67
N SER A 24 7.72 8.62 7.99
CA SER A 24 8.49 7.65 8.78
C SER A 24 7.73 6.35 9.07
N GLY A 25 6.44 6.26 8.68
CA GLY A 25 5.62 5.07 8.88
C GLY A 25 5.12 4.89 10.32
N TYR A 26 5.24 5.90 11.18
CA TYR A 26 4.64 5.86 12.53
C TYR A 26 3.13 6.03 12.51
N VAL A 27 2.61 6.74 11.50
CA VAL A 27 1.17 6.94 11.32
C VAL A 27 0.81 6.58 9.88
N TYR A 28 -0.07 5.61 9.70
CA TYR A 28 -0.61 5.25 8.41
C TYR A 28 -1.98 5.90 8.24
N HIS A 29 -2.09 6.75 7.22
CA HIS A 29 -3.32 7.48 6.89
C HIS A 29 -4.52 6.53 6.72
N ASN A 30 -4.31 5.40 6.06
CA ASN A 30 -5.34 4.40 5.84
C ASN A 30 -5.86 3.76 7.13
N ASP A 31 -5.03 3.57 8.14
CA ASP A 31 -5.44 3.01 9.43
C ASP A 31 -6.38 3.97 10.18
N ILE A 32 -6.13 5.29 10.06
CA ILE A 32 -6.99 6.32 10.65
C ILE A 32 -8.34 6.34 9.94
N ILE A 33 -8.35 6.35 8.60
CA ILE A 33 -9.57 6.33 7.80
C ILE A 33 -10.37 5.05 8.09
N ALA A 34 -9.74 3.89 8.13
CA ALA A 34 -10.39 2.64 8.42
C ALA A 34 -11.10 2.65 9.79
N LYS A 35 -10.45 3.21 10.82
CA LYS A 35 -11.05 3.36 12.16
C LYS A 35 -12.22 4.33 12.16
N VAL A 36 -12.08 5.49 11.51
CA VAL A 36 -13.14 6.52 11.43
C VAL A 36 -14.37 6.02 10.66
N LEU A 37 -14.15 5.29 9.57
CA LEU A 37 -15.22 4.74 8.73
C LEU A 37 -15.70 3.34 9.16
N HIS A 38 -15.16 2.82 10.27
CA HIS A 38 -15.52 1.51 10.82
C HIS A 38 -15.35 0.34 9.83
N TYR A 39 -14.31 0.37 9.00
CA TYR A 39 -13.96 -0.77 8.17
C TYR A 39 -13.40 -1.90 9.03
N ASN A 40 -14.02 -3.08 8.92
CA ASN A 40 -13.69 -4.26 9.72
C ASN A 40 -12.82 -5.28 8.98
N VAL A 41 -12.51 -5.03 7.72
CA VAL A 41 -11.73 -5.93 6.86
C VAL A 41 -10.55 -5.18 6.29
N GLU A 42 -9.35 -5.68 6.57
CA GLU A 42 -8.10 -5.12 6.07
C GLU A 42 -7.44 -6.07 5.09
N GLY A 43 -6.78 -5.53 4.08
CA GLY A 43 -5.97 -6.26 3.11
C GLY A 43 -4.63 -5.59 2.87
N LEU A 44 -3.76 -6.27 2.15
CA LEU A 44 -2.49 -5.75 1.68
C LEU A 44 -2.46 -5.70 0.16
N ASP A 45 -1.83 -4.68 -0.39
CA ASP A 45 -1.38 -4.60 -1.77
C ASP A 45 0.13 -4.85 -1.81
N VAL A 46 0.56 -5.78 -2.65
CA VAL A 46 1.97 -6.18 -2.75
C VAL A 46 2.43 -6.32 -4.20
N SER A 47 3.73 -6.11 -4.40
CA SER A 47 4.39 -6.26 -5.70
C SER A 47 5.88 -6.60 -5.49
N HIS A 48 6.66 -6.68 -6.56
CA HIS A 48 8.12 -6.83 -6.50
C HIS A 48 8.84 -5.67 -5.78
N HIS A 49 8.17 -4.55 -5.52
CA HIS A 49 8.76 -3.42 -4.80
C HIS A 49 9.00 -3.67 -3.31
N GLN A 50 8.28 -4.63 -2.72
CA GLN A 50 8.54 -5.07 -1.37
C GLN A 50 9.72 -6.04 -1.34
N VAL A 51 10.45 -6.06 -0.23
CA VAL A 51 11.41 -7.14 0.03
C VAL A 51 10.64 -8.47 0.07
N ARG A 52 11.28 -9.57 -0.32
CA ARG A 52 10.64 -10.89 -0.36
C ARG A 52 9.92 -11.23 0.94
N ILE A 53 8.62 -11.36 0.86
CA ILE A 53 7.72 -11.41 2.01
C ILE A 53 7.81 -12.79 2.68
N ASN A 54 7.99 -12.79 4.01
CA ASN A 54 7.83 -14.01 4.80
C ASN A 54 6.36 -14.18 5.19
N TRP A 55 5.61 -14.89 4.38
CA TRP A 55 4.16 -15.08 4.51
C TRP A 55 3.73 -15.76 5.81
N LYS A 56 4.60 -16.53 6.46
CA LYS A 56 4.32 -17.13 7.78
C LYS A 56 4.25 -16.06 8.89
N ARG A 57 4.89 -14.91 8.69
CA ARG A 57 4.96 -13.82 9.68
C ARG A 57 3.98 -12.68 9.38
N VAL A 58 3.25 -12.74 8.28
CA VAL A 58 2.24 -11.72 7.96
C VAL A 58 1.09 -11.81 8.97
N ASP A 59 0.70 -10.65 9.51
CA ASP A 59 -0.36 -10.55 10.52
C ASP A 59 -1.70 -11.07 9.98
N ARG A 60 -2.39 -11.87 10.79
CA ARG A 60 -3.69 -12.47 10.45
C ARG A 60 -4.87 -11.48 10.51
N LYS A 61 -4.62 -10.24 10.95
CA LYS A 61 -5.60 -9.15 10.79
C LYS A 61 -5.94 -8.90 9.31
N TYR A 62 -4.96 -9.04 8.42
CA TYR A 62 -5.18 -8.96 6.98
C TYR A 62 -5.94 -10.17 6.47
N LYS A 63 -7.06 -9.95 5.81
CA LYS A 63 -7.96 -11.01 5.34
C LYS A 63 -7.77 -11.35 3.86
N PHE A 64 -7.27 -10.39 3.09
CA PHE A 64 -7.00 -10.58 1.67
C PHE A 64 -5.71 -9.88 1.25
N ILE A 65 -5.11 -10.39 0.18
CA ILE A 65 -3.89 -9.85 -0.41
C ILE A 65 -4.14 -9.64 -1.90
N ILE A 66 -3.94 -8.43 -2.38
CA ILE A 66 -4.01 -8.11 -3.80
C ILE A 66 -2.58 -7.95 -4.32
N MET A 67 -2.26 -8.61 -5.42
CA MET A 67 -0.88 -8.70 -5.93
C MET A 67 -0.79 -8.16 -7.34
N LYS A 68 0.22 -7.33 -7.60
CA LYS A 68 0.54 -6.95 -8.97
C LYS A 68 1.01 -8.18 -9.73
N ALA A 69 0.34 -8.50 -10.84
CA ALA A 69 0.74 -9.56 -11.74
C ALA A 69 1.52 -9.00 -12.93
N THR A 70 0.99 -7.94 -13.52
CA THR A 70 1.52 -7.33 -14.75
C THR A 70 1.47 -5.80 -14.68
N GLU A 71 2.25 -5.14 -15.53
CA GLU A 71 2.26 -3.69 -15.69
C GLU A 71 2.54 -3.33 -17.15
N GLY A 72 1.80 -2.37 -17.69
CA GLY A 72 1.96 -1.96 -19.08
C GLY A 72 1.78 -3.13 -20.05
N LYS A 73 2.43 -3.07 -21.20
CA LYS A 73 2.27 -4.10 -22.26
C LYS A 73 3.14 -5.35 -22.06
N ASP A 74 4.27 -5.26 -21.34
CA ASP A 74 5.31 -6.32 -21.35
C ASP A 74 5.85 -6.70 -19.98
N PHE A 75 5.55 -5.94 -18.92
CA PHE A 75 6.14 -6.21 -17.61
C PHE A 75 5.35 -7.27 -16.86
N LEU A 76 6.06 -8.31 -16.42
CA LEU A 76 5.57 -9.33 -15.49
C LEU A 76 6.23 -9.11 -14.13
N ASP A 77 5.43 -9.08 -13.06
CA ASP A 77 5.97 -8.92 -11.71
C ASP A 77 6.76 -10.18 -11.31
N SER A 78 8.05 -10.01 -11.02
CA SER A 78 8.98 -11.12 -10.75
C SER A 78 8.62 -11.92 -9.50
N ASP A 79 7.94 -11.30 -8.54
CA ASP A 79 7.55 -11.94 -7.28
C ASP A 79 6.09 -12.42 -7.27
N PHE A 80 5.34 -12.22 -8.36
CA PHE A 80 3.93 -12.57 -8.41
C PHE A 80 3.68 -14.04 -8.07
N LEU A 81 4.33 -14.96 -8.75
CA LEU A 81 4.11 -16.40 -8.52
C LEU A 81 4.53 -16.83 -7.11
N TYR A 82 5.63 -16.28 -6.62
CA TYR A 82 6.07 -16.53 -5.25
C TYR A 82 5.02 -16.04 -4.24
N ASN A 83 4.59 -14.81 -4.37
CA ASN A 83 3.61 -14.21 -3.47
C ASN A 83 2.25 -14.94 -3.55
N TRP A 84 1.77 -15.22 -4.77
CA TRP A 84 0.52 -15.95 -5.00
C TRP A 84 0.48 -17.30 -4.30
N ASN A 85 1.50 -18.13 -4.55
CA ASN A 85 1.54 -19.47 -4.00
C ASN A 85 1.72 -19.46 -2.47
N ASN A 86 2.64 -18.64 -1.97
CA ASN A 86 2.94 -18.64 -0.54
C ASN A 86 1.84 -17.97 0.31
N ALA A 87 1.19 -16.92 -0.17
CA ALA A 87 0.06 -16.33 0.52
C ALA A 87 -1.10 -17.34 0.63
N ARG A 88 -1.44 -18.02 -0.47
CA ARG A 88 -2.48 -19.08 -0.47
C ARG A 88 -2.15 -20.23 0.48
N LEU A 89 -0.93 -20.74 0.44
CA LEU A 89 -0.47 -21.80 1.34
C LEU A 89 -0.56 -21.40 2.81
N ASN A 90 -0.45 -20.09 3.10
CA ASN A 90 -0.63 -19.56 4.44
C ASN A 90 -2.08 -19.13 4.74
N GLY A 91 -3.05 -19.46 3.91
CA GLY A 91 -4.47 -19.29 4.16
C GLY A 91 -5.04 -17.89 3.91
N PHE A 92 -4.33 -17.03 3.16
CA PHE A 92 -4.87 -15.73 2.75
C PHE A 92 -5.75 -15.89 1.51
N THR A 93 -6.82 -15.10 1.44
CA THR A 93 -7.55 -14.87 0.20
C THR A 93 -6.72 -13.98 -0.70
N VAL A 94 -6.53 -14.35 -1.96
CA VAL A 94 -5.65 -13.62 -2.88
C VAL A 94 -6.39 -13.13 -4.12
N GLY A 95 -5.98 -11.98 -4.63
CA GLY A 95 -6.38 -11.42 -5.91
C GLY A 95 -5.17 -10.88 -6.65
N ALA A 96 -5.31 -10.70 -7.95
CA ALA A 96 -4.26 -10.14 -8.80
C ALA A 96 -4.76 -8.88 -9.50
N TYR A 97 -3.84 -7.96 -9.82
CA TYR A 97 -4.16 -6.80 -10.62
C TYR A 97 -3.12 -6.53 -11.71
N HIS A 98 -3.58 -5.87 -12.75
CA HIS A 98 -2.76 -5.26 -13.79
C HIS A 98 -2.56 -3.77 -13.46
N PHE A 99 -1.31 -3.32 -13.45
CA PHE A 99 -1.00 -1.90 -13.31
C PHE A 99 -1.02 -1.24 -14.70
N PHE A 100 -2.06 -0.45 -14.96
CA PHE A 100 -2.20 0.24 -16.24
C PHE A 100 -1.12 1.31 -16.42
N SER A 101 -0.46 1.30 -17.57
CA SER A 101 0.54 2.31 -17.94
C SER A 101 -0.01 3.23 -19.04
N MET A 102 0.19 4.52 -18.89
CA MET A 102 -0.15 5.51 -19.92
C MET A 102 0.85 5.53 -21.11
N LEU A 103 1.90 4.70 -21.04
CA LEU A 103 2.96 4.62 -22.07
C LEU A 103 2.61 3.69 -23.23
N SER A 104 1.50 2.95 -23.17
CA SER A 104 1.01 2.07 -24.22
C SER A 104 -0.51 2.07 -24.28
N SER A 105 -1.09 1.64 -25.41
CA SER A 105 -2.54 1.56 -25.55
C SER A 105 -3.15 0.49 -24.64
N GLY A 106 -4.43 0.65 -24.29
CA GLY A 106 -5.15 -0.36 -23.52
C GLY A 106 -5.25 -1.70 -24.25
N GLU A 107 -5.38 -1.70 -25.57
CA GLU A 107 -5.38 -2.90 -26.41
C GLU A 107 -4.06 -3.68 -26.25
N ALA A 108 -2.91 -3.00 -26.38
CA ALA A 108 -1.60 -3.63 -26.19
C ALA A 108 -1.33 -4.13 -24.76
N GLN A 109 -2.10 -3.69 -23.78
CA GLN A 109 -2.00 -4.14 -22.39
C GLN A 109 -2.98 -5.27 -22.07
N ALA A 110 -3.97 -5.52 -22.94
CA ALA A 110 -4.97 -6.56 -22.74
C ALA A 110 -4.57 -7.92 -23.35
N ASP A 111 -3.57 -7.92 -24.25
CA ASP A 111 -3.03 -9.12 -24.91
C ASP A 111 -1.99 -9.81 -24.03
#